data_0c6eadeb31b73f95492e521f9bb7c8b8
#
_entry.id   0c6eadeb31b73f95492e521f9bb7c8b8
#
_cell.length_a   1.000
_cell.length_b   1.000
_cell.length_c   1.000
_cell.angle_alpha   90.00
_cell.angle_beta   90.00
_cell.angle_gamma   90.00
#
_symmetry.space_group_name_H-M   'P 1'
#
loop_
_entity.id
_entity.type
_entity.pdbx_description
1 polymer ?
#
loop_
_entity_poly.entity_id
_entity_poly.type
_entity_poly.pdbx_seq_one_letter_code
_entity_poly.pdbx_strand_id
1 'polypeptide(L)'
;MKTPLRYAGGKSKAYNIITEQIPKLPLPERIISPFMGGGSLESRWSSELGIEVIGYDIFEALTNFWNVLLTDSDGLADALSELAPTKEKYKEIKEILLSWDYTQDMLSEWKTDHYKRTPISLDDMTAAVYYFYNHNLSYGPMYLGWMSKIYENQDKWDKSIERIRKYKNPNLKESKGSFDEVIPNYTNDFL
;
A
#
# COMPACT_ATOMS: atom_id res chain seq x y z
N MET A 1 -9.48 12.76 -0.09
CA MET A 1 -8.69 12.17 1.03
C MET A 1 -7.27 11.87 0.55
N LYS A 2 -6.25 12.02 1.40
CA LYS A 2 -4.86 11.69 1.01
C LYS A 2 -4.53 10.26 1.42
N THR A 3 -3.72 9.58 0.61
CA THR A 3 -3.20 8.24 0.96
C THR A 3 -2.44 8.28 2.30
N PRO A 4 -2.58 7.25 3.16
CA PRO A 4 -1.79 7.15 4.38
C PRO A 4 -0.36 6.66 4.12
N LEU A 5 -0.10 6.04 2.95
CA LEU A 5 1.21 5.55 2.58
C LEU A 5 2.17 6.65 2.15
N ARG A 6 3.39 6.57 2.63
CA ARG A 6 4.55 7.17 1.98
C ARG A 6 4.96 6.23 0.85
N TYR A 7 5.04 6.69 -0.38
CA TYR A 7 5.34 5.80 -1.51
C TYR A 7 6.28 6.47 -2.50
N ALA A 8 7.33 5.78 -2.90
CA ALA A 8 8.26 6.24 -3.90
C ALA A 8 7.55 6.37 -5.26
N GLY A 9 7.74 7.49 -5.95
CA GLY A 9 7.06 7.74 -7.21
C GLY A 9 5.58 8.16 -7.11
N GLY A 10 5.07 8.39 -5.88
CA GLY A 10 3.70 8.88 -5.69
C GLY A 10 3.40 10.15 -6.49
N LYS A 11 2.24 10.20 -7.15
CA LYS A 11 1.85 11.25 -8.10
C LYS A 11 1.14 12.45 -7.46
N SER A 12 1.20 12.61 -6.12
CA SER A 12 0.49 13.69 -5.40
C SER A 12 0.78 15.08 -5.94
N LYS A 13 2.00 15.35 -6.42
CA LYS A 13 2.38 16.65 -7.02
C LYS A 13 1.78 16.86 -8.41
N ALA A 14 1.53 15.79 -9.15
CA ALA A 14 0.97 15.82 -10.48
C ALA A 14 -0.58 15.71 -10.49
N TYR A 15 -1.20 15.61 -9.32
CA TYR A 15 -2.64 15.36 -9.19
C TYR A 15 -3.50 16.28 -10.06
N ASN A 16 -3.29 17.58 -10.01
CA ASN A 16 -4.13 18.53 -10.77
C ASN A 16 -3.97 18.32 -12.28
N ILE A 17 -2.73 18.18 -12.76
CA ILE A 17 -2.42 18.00 -14.19
C ILE A 17 -3.06 16.69 -14.70
N ILE A 18 -2.95 15.61 -13.95
CA ILE A 18 -3.51 14.32 -14.36
C ILE A 18 -5.06 14.35 -14.27
N THR A 19 -5.60 14.95 -13.21
CA THR A 19 -7.05 15.07 -13.02
C THR A 19 -7.73 15.91 -14.09
N GLU A 20 -7.03 16.89 -14.67
CA GLU A 20 -7.53 17.69 -15.80
C GLU A 20 -7.78 16.86 -17.07
N GLN A 21 -7.18 15.67 -17.18
CA GLN A 21 -7.40 14.76 -18.31
C GLN A 21 -8.70 13.93 -18.14
N ILE A 22 -9.26 13.86 -16.92
CA ILE A 22 -10.52 13.15 -16.69
C ILE A 22 -11.66 13.95 -17.32
N PRO A 23 -12.52 13.33 -18.15
CA PRO A 23 -13.68 13.99 -18.73
C PRO A 23 -14.56 14.64 -17.65
N LYS A 24 -14.96 15.90 -17.87
CA LYS A 24 -15.76 16.64 -16.88
C LYS A 24 -17.26 16.45 -17.09
N LEU A 25 -17.68 16.15 -18.32
CA LEU A 25 -19.08 15.95 -18.69
C LEU A 25 -19.21 14.99 -19.87
N PRO A 26 -19.87 13.85 -19.70
CA PRO A 26 -20.20 13.26 -18.39
C PRO A 26 -18.93 12.82 -17.65
N LEU A 27 -18.97 12.89 -16.32
CA LEU A 27 -17.92 12.23 -15.53
C LEU A 27 -17.97 10.72 -15.77
N PRO A 28 -16.83 10.02 -15.81
CA PRO A 28 -16.84 8.56 -15.89
C PRO A 28 -17.51 7.97 -14.64
N GLU A 29 -18.23 6.88 -14.81
CA GLU A 29 -18.85 6.17 -13.68
C GLU A 29 -17.78 5.59 -12.76
N ARG A 30 -16.67 5.14 -13.35
CA ARG A 30 -15.51 4.64 -12.62
C ARG A 30 -14.19 4.90 -13.34
N ILE A 31 -13.12 4.83 -12.57
CA ILE A 31 -11.74 4.90 -13.04
C ILE A 31 -11.05 3.59 -12.71
N ILE A 32 -10.36 3.02 -13.67
CA ILE A 32 -9.50 1.84 -13.48
C ILE A 32 -8.05 2.31 -13.41
N SER A 33 -7.36 1.96 -12.33
CA SER A 33 -5.94 2.29 -12.14
C SER A 33 -5.12 0.99 -12.11
N PRO A 34 -4.49 0.60 -13.23
CA PRO A 34 -3.76 -0.67 -13.32
C PRO A 34 -2.40 -0.66 -12.64
N PHE A 35 -1.99 0.48 -12.07
CA PHE A 35 -0.73 0.68 -11.35
C PHE A 35 -0.96 1.55 -10.10
N MET A 36 -1.78 1.06 -9.17
CA MET A 36 -2.23 1.84 -8.03
C MET A 36 -1.09 2.28 -7.11
N GLY A 37 -0.13 1.40 -6.83
CA GLY A 37 0.99 1.69 -5.96
C GLY A 37 0.54 2.28 -4.61
N GLY A 38 1.08 3.43 -4.25
CA GLY A 38 0.73 4.13 -3.01
C GLY A 38 -0.62 4.84 -3.01
N GLY A 39 -1.47 4.68 -4.02
CA GLY A 39 -2.84 5.17 -4.07
C GLY A 39 -3.00 6.69 -3.96
N SER A 40 -2.02 7.47 -4.43
CA SER A 40 -2.00 8.92 -4.22
C SER A 40 -3.00 9.69 -5.07
N LEU A 41 -3.34 9.19 -6.25
CA LEU A 41 -4.39 9.73 -7.13
C LEU A 41 -5.72 9.10 -6.77
N GLU A 42 -5.75 7.80 -6.67
CA GLU A 42 -6.90 6.94 -6.44
C GLU A 42 -7.65 7.35 -5.17
N SER A 43 -6.93 7.55 -4.07
CA SER A 43 -7.50 8.03 -2.80
C SER A 43 -8.18 9.40 -2.91
N ARG A 44 -7.66 10.27 -3.78
CA ARG A 44 -8.22 11.61 -3.98
C ARG A 44 -9.36 11.60 -4.98
N TRP A 45 -9.23 10.91 -6.10
CA TRP A 45 -10.31 10.82 -7.09
C TRP A 45 -11.57 10.22 -6.48
N SER A 46 -11.44 9.09 -5.79
CA SER A 46 -12.57 8.43 -5.14
C SER A 46 -13.23 9.30 -4.06
N SER A 47 -12.45 10.07 -3.28
CA SER A 47 -12.99 10.89 -2.18
C SER A 47 -13.37 12.31 -2.59
N GLU A 48 -12.67 12.95 -3.55
CA GLU A 48 -12.87 14.35 -3.93
C GLU A 48 -13.82 14.49 -5.12
N LEU A 49 -13.80 13.55 -6.06
CA LEU A 49 -14.68 13.54 -7.23
C LEU A 49 -15.93 12.65 -7.01
N GLY A 50 -15.91 11.79 -6.00
CA GLY A 50 -16.99 10.85 -5.72
C GLY A 50 -17.13 9.74 -6.78
N ILE A 51 -16.10 9.51 -7.59
CA ILE A 51 -16.06 8.48 -8.63
C ILE A 51 -15.61 7.16 -8.00
N GLU A 52 -16.20 6.03 -8.41
CA GLU A 52 -15.68 4.72 -8.07
C GLU A 52 -14.29 4.56 -8.70
N VAL A 53 -13.32 4.19 -7.88
CA VAL A 53 -11.96 3.87 -8.36
C VAL A 53 -11.62 2.43 -8.03
N ILE A 54 -11.22 1.66 -9.04
CA ILE A 54 -10.71 0.30 -8.86
C ILE A 54 -9.22 0.32 -9.16
N GLY A 55 -8.42 0.17 -8.12
CA GLY A 55 -6.97 0.10 -8.21
C GLY A 55 -6.49 -1.33 -8.34
N TYR A 56 -5.46 -1.54 -9.14
CA TYR A 56 -4.77 -2.82 -9.29
C TYR A 56 -3.28 -2.63 -9.06
N ASP A 57 -2.66 -3.63 -8.47
CA ASP A 57 -1.21 -3.74 -8.39
C ASP A 57 -0.81 -5.21 -8.42
N ILE A 58 0.40 -5.50 -8.88
CA ILE A 58 0.92 -6.87 -8.93
C ILE A 58 1.59 -7.26 -7.59
N PHE A 59 2.00 -6.27 -6.81
CA PHE A 59 2.76 -6.49 -5.59
C PHE A 59 1.85 -6.90 -4.42
N GLU A 60 1.78 -8.19 -4.16
CA GLU A 60 0.84 -8.79 -3.20
C GLU A 60 0.91 -8.20 -1.79
N ALA A 61 2.10 -7.93 -1.27
CA ALA A 61 2.24 -7.32 0.05
C ALA A 61 1.57 -5.93 0.14
N LEU A 62 1.60 -5.18 -0.95
CA LEU A 62 0.93 -3.89 -1.07
C LEU A 62 -0.59 -4.04 -1.22
N THR A 63 -1.02 -4.97 -2.08
CA THR A 63 -2.45 -5.22 -2.32
C THR A 63 -3.13 -5.74 -1.07
N ASN A 64 -2.47 -6.67 -0.35
CA ASN A 64 -2.95 -7.13 0.96
C ASN A 64 -3.08 -5.97 1.97
N PHE A 65 -2.09 -5.09 2.05
CA PHE A 65 -2.19 -3.91 2.92
C PHE A 65 -3.39 -3.03 2.56
N TRP A 66 -3.61 -2.76 1.27
CA TRP A 66 -4.74 -1.96 0.83
C TRP A 66 -6.08 -2.63 1.16
N ASN A 67 -6.20 -3.94 0.94
CA ASN A 67 -7.41 -4.69 1.25
C ASN A 67 -7.75 -4.63 2.74
N VAL A 68 -6.77 -4.85 3.62
CA VAL A 68 -6.97 -4.75 5.07
C VAL A 68 -7.31 -3.31 5.47
N LEU A 69 -6.62 -2.31 4.94
CA LEU A 69 -6.90 -0.90 5.22
C LEU A 69 -8.34 -0.50 4.82
N LEU A 70 -8.81 -0.97 3.67
CA LEU A 70 -10.14 -0.61 3.17
C LEU A 70 -11.28 -1.35 3.89
N THR A 71 -11.00 -2.54 4.43
CA THR A 71 -11.99 -3.38 5.11
C THR A 71 -12.01 -3.18 6.62
N ASP A 72 -10.84 -3.07 7.25
CA ASP A 72 -10.70 -2.95 8.72
C ASP A 72 -9.56 -2.00 9.12
N SER A 73 -9.69 -0.72 8.81
CA SER A 73 -8.70 0.29 9.18
C SER A 73 -8.56 0.50 10.69
N ASP A 74 -9.61 0.22 11.47
CA ASP A 74 -9.56 0.33 12.95
C ASP A 74 -8.75 -0.83 13.53
N GLY A 75 -9.03 -2.07 13.15
CA GLY A 75 -8.24 -3.23 13.59
C GLY A 75 -6.78 -3.13 13.17
N LEU A 76 -6.52 -2.66 11.94
CA LEU A 76 -5.15 -2.40 11.47
C LEU A 76 -4.44 -1.34 12.35
N ALA A 77 -5.12 -0.26 12.69
CA ALA A 77 -4.56 0.79 13.55
C ALA A 77 -4.34 0.30 14.98
N ASP A 78 -5.23 -0.52 15.53
CA ASP A 78 -5.08 -1.13 16.85
C ASP A 78 -3.85 -2.04 16.88
N ALA A 79 -3.71 -2.94 15.93
CA ALA A 79 -2.55 -3.82 15.83
C ALA A 79 -1.22 -3.07 15.64
N LEU A 80 -1.22 -1.98 14.86
CA LEU A 80 -0.04 -1.11 14.73
C LEU A 80 0.31 -0.37 16.02
N SER A 81 -0.67 -0.05 16.86
CA SER A 81 -0.47 0.64 18.15
C SER A 81 0.32 -0.18 19.16
N GLU A 82 0.30 -1.51 19.03
CA GLU A 82 1.07 -2.42 19.87
C GLU A 82 2.57 -2.45 19.51
N LEU A 83 2.97 -1.79 18.43
CA LEU A 83 4.34 -1.80 17.93
C LEU A 83 5.06 -0.46 18.19
N ALA A 84 6.17 -0.52 18.92
CA ALA A 84 7.04 0.64 19.07
C ALA A 84 7.96 0.80 17.84
N PRO A 85 8.21 2.03 17.35
CA PRO A 85 9.03 2.30 16.17
C PRO A 85 10.54 2.25 16.52
N THR A 86 11.02 1.10 16.99
CA THR A 86 12.41 0.89 17.40
C THR A 86 13.20 0.15 16.34
N LYS A 87 14.52 0.32 16.37
CA LYS A 87 15.42 -0.37 15.45
C LYS A 87 15.41 -1.89 15.65
N GLU A 88 15.27 -2.32 16.89
CA GLU A 88 15.21 -3.74 17.26
C GLU A 88 13.94 -4.38 16.69
N LYS A 89 12.78 -3.78 16.92
CA LYS A 89 11.50 -4.26 16.38
C LYS A 89 11.50 -4.20 14.84
N TYR A 90 12.08 -3.17 14.24
CA TYR A 90 12.22 -3.08 12.79
C TYR A 90 13.02 -4.25 12.21
N LYS A 91 14.14 -4.63 12.85
CA LYS A 91 14.93 -5.78 12.40
C LYS A 91 14.18 -7.10 12.55
N GLU A 92 13.50 -7.29 13.69
CA GLU A 92 12.68 -8.48 13.95
C GLU A 92 11.61 -8.63 12.85
N ILE A 93 10.81 -7.61 12.63
CA ILE A 93 9.75 -7.62 11.60
C ILE A 93 10.35 -7.84 10.20
N LYS A 94 11.49 -7.22 9.89
CA LYS A 94 12.16 -7.43 8.61
C LYS A 94 12.57 -8.89 8.40
N GLU A 95 13.09 -9.58 9.43
CA GLU A 95 13.44 -11.00 9.33
C GLU A 95 12.18 -11.88 9.15
N ILE A 96 11.07 -11.53 9.82
CA ILE A 96 9.78 -12.21 9.62
C ILE A 96 9.30 -12.02 8.16
N LEU A 97 9.33 -10.79 7.64
CA LEU A 97 8.94 -10.50 6.26
C LEU A 97 9.86 -11.18 5.24
N LEU A 98 11.15 -11.31 5.54
CA LEU A 98 12.08 -12.08 4.70
C LEU A 98 11.73 -13.58 4.71
N SER A 99 11.21 -14.10 5.81
CA SER A 99 10.75 -15.50 5.93
C SER A 99 9.34 -15.72 5.40
N TRP A 100 8.58 -14.67 5.12
CA TRP A 100 7.23 -14.81 4.57
C TRP A 100 7.27 -15.56 3.23
N ASP A 101 6.38 -16.55 3.07
CA ASP A 101 6.32 -17.42 1.90
C ASP A 101 6.24 -16.61 0.59
N TYR A 102 5.35 -15.63 0.52
CA TYR A 102 5.28 -14.70 -0.61
C TYR A 102 6.64 -14.03 -0.92
N THR A 103 7.36 -13.58 0.10
CA THR A 103 8.68 -12.95 -0.09
C THR A 103 9.71 -13.95 -0.59
N GLN A 104 9.69 -15.17 -0.06
CA GLN A 104 10.60 -16.24 -0.49
C GLN A 104 10.34 -16.65 -1.95
N ASP A 105 9.08 -16.70 -2.38
CA ASP A 105 8.71 -16.96 -3.77
C ASP A 105 9.23 -15.86 -4.70
N MET A 106 8.97 -14.58 -4.36
CA MET A 106 9.48 -13.43 -5.10
C MET A 106 11.01 -13.40 -5.20
N LEU A 107 11.72 -13.72 -4.11
CA LEU A 107 13.18 -13.74 -4.08
C LEU A 107 13.76 -14.93 -4.87
N SER A 108 13.06 -16.06 -4.93
CA SER A 108 13.47 -17.22 -5.73
C SER A 108 13.43 -16.92 -7.22
N GLU A 109 12.42 -16.16 -7.67
CA GLU A 109 12.33 -15.68 -9.05
C GLU A 109 13.54 -14.78 -9.42
N TRP A 110 14.03 -13.99 -8.48
CA TRP A 110 15.19 -13.12 -8.66
C TRP A 110 16.54 -13.85 -8.52
N LYS A 111 16.53 -15.18 -8.29
CA LYS A 111 17.71 -16.04 -8.15
C LYS A 111 18.73 -15.52 -7.12
N THR A 112 18.24 -14.99 -5.99
CA THR A 112 19.10 -14.48 -4.93
C THR A 112 19.12 -15.43 -3.74
N ASP A 113 20.21 -16.17 -3.57
CA ASP A 113 20.36 -17.11 -2.45
C ASP A 113 20.67 -16.44 -1.09
N HIS A 114 21.12 -15.19 -1.10
CA HIS A 114 21.51 -14.46 0.12
C HIS A 114 20.36 -14.26 1.13
N TYR A 115 19.12 -14.32 0.68
CA TYR A 115 17.93 -14.10 1.51
C TYR A 115 17.10 -15.36 1.71
N LYS A 116 17.61 -16.52 1.34
CA LYS A 116 16.90 -17.79 1.52
C LYS A 116 16.62 -18.06 2.99
N ARG A 117 15.34 -18.25 3.33
CA ARG A 117 14.81 -18.56 4.66
C ARG A 117 13.86 -19.74 4.58
N THR A 118 13.57 -20.35 5.72
CA THR A 118 12.44 -21.28 5.81
C THR A 118 11.14 -20.48 5.67
N PRO A 119 10.30 -20.77 4.68
CA PRO A 119 9.06 -20.04 4.50
C PRO A 119 8.12 -20.18 5.70
N ILE A 120 7.45 -19.09 6.05
CA ILE A 120 6.37 -19.05 7.03
C ILE A 120 5.15 -18.38 6.39
N SER A 121 3.96 -18.84 6.72
CA SER A 121 2.73 -18.18 6.30
C SER A 121 2.36 -17.08 7.29
N LEU A 122 1.85 -15.97 6.79
CA LEU A 122 1.28 -14.88 7.60
C LEU A 122 -0.20 -14.74 7.24
N ASP A 123 -1.04 -14.48 8.22
CA ASP A 123 -2.41 -14.03 7.97
C ASP A 123 -2.43 -12.60 7.41
N ASP A 124 -3.52 -12.22 6.75
CA ASP A 124 -3.65 -10.95 6.03
C ASP A 124 -3.42 -9.74 6.93
N MET A 125 -3.95 -9.76 8.16
CA MET A 125 -3.80 -8.66 9.12
C MET A 125 -2.34 -8.52 9.55
N THR A 126 -1.69 -9.62 9.94
CA THR A 126 -0.27 -9.63 10.35
C THR A 126 0.63 -9.18 9.20
N ALA A 127 0.37 -9.67 7.99
CA ALA A 127 1.13 -9.27 6.80
C ALA A 127 0.97 -7.77 6.50
N ALA A 128 -0.25 -7.22 6.61
CA ALA A 128 -0.53 -5.80 6.41
C ALA A 128 0.15 -4.91 7.46
N VAL A 129 0.09 -5.31 8.74
CA VAL A 129 0.77 -4.63 9.86
C VAL A 129 2.27 -4.59 9.63
N TYR A 130 2.89 -5.70 9.32
CA TYR A 130 4.35 -5.79 9.12
C TYR A 130 4.79 -5.08 7.84
N TYR A 131 4.01 -5.18 6.77
CA TYR A 131 4.25 -4.41 5.57
C TYR A 131 4.25 -2.91 5.86
N PHE A 132 3.19 -2.38 6.47
CA PHE A 132 3.09 -0.95 6.77
C PHE A 132 4.20 -0.48 7.70
N TYR A 133 4.49 -1.24 8.76
CA TYR A 133 5.56 -0.93 9.71
C TYR A 133 6.91 -0.82 8.99
N ASN A 134 7.29 -1.86 8.25
CA ASN A 134 8.55 -1.90 7.52
C ASN A 134 8.64 -0.77 6.47
N HIS A 135 7.61 -0.64 5.64
CA HIS A 135 7.56 0.33 4.57
C HIS A 135 7.59 1.78 5.09
N ASN A 136 6.77 2.10 6.11
CA ASN A 136 6.63 3.46 6.62
C ASN A 136 7.87 3.93 7.40
N LEU A 137 8.60 3.04 8.05
CA LEU A 137 9.80 3.36 8.83
C LEU A 137 11.10 3.22 8.03
N SER A 138 11.05 2.72 6.81
CA SER A 138 12.24 2.59 5.96
C SER A 138 12.76 3.94 5.47
N TYR A 139 14.05 4.01 5.24
CA TYR A 139 14.66 5.13 4.51
C TYR A 139 14.26 5.05 3.03
N GLY A 140 13.61 6.11 2.52
CA GLY A 140 13.02 6.08 1.20
C GLY A 140 11.99 4.96 1.10
N PRO A 141 10.68 5.20 1.30
CA PRO A 141 9.68 4.17 1.55
C PRO A 141 9.86 2.96 0.61
N MET A 142 10.38 1.89 1.17
CA MET A 142 10.78 0.68 0.44
C MET A 142 10.43 -0.57 1.26
N TYR A 143 9.94 -1.59 0.59
CA TYR A 143 9.80 -2.91 1.17
C TYR A 143 11.17 -3.52 1.46
N LEU A 144 11.34 -4.06 2.66
CA LEU A 144 12.62 -4.64 3.15
C LEU A 144 13.80 -3.64 3.15
N GLY A 145 13.51 -2.34 3.15
CA GLY A 145 14.52 -1.28 3.20
C GLY A 145 15.28 -1.23 4.53
N TRP A 146 15.98 -0.13 4.77
CA TRP A 146 16.70 0.14 6.02
C TRP A 146 15.96 1.18 6.84
N MET A 147 15.81 0.94 8.15
CA MET A 147 15.26 1.93 9.05
C MET A 147 16.20 3.14 9.18
N SER A 148 15.66 4.33 9.07
CA SER A 148 16.38 5.56 9.38
C SER A 148 16.05 6.02 10.80
N LYS A 149 17.08 6.49 11.53
CA LYS A 149 16.92 7.05 12.89
C LYS A 149 15.86 8.16 12.99
N ILE A 150 15.59 8.90 11.92
CA ILE A 150 14.57 9.95 11.93
C ILE A 150 13.15 9.39 12.09
N TYR A 151 12.96 8.10 11.87
CA TYR A 151 11.67 7.40 12.03
C TYR A 151 11.55 6.69 13.38
N GLU A 152 12.60 6.59 14.16
CA GLU A 152 12.61 6.15 15.56
C GLU A 152 12.04 7.25 16.44
N ASN A 153 10.78 7.61 16.21
CA ASN A 153 10.10 8.74 16.83
C ASN A 153 8.63 8.37 17.07
N GLN A 154 8.25 8.23 18.34
CA GLN A 154 6.92 7.81 18.74
C GLN A 154 5.82 8.76 18.23
N ASP A 155 6.00 10.07 18.36
CA ASP A 155 4.99 11.05 17.90
C ASP A 155 4.69 10.94 16.40
N LYS A 156 5.73 10.65 15.59
CA LYS A 156 5.54 10.45 14.15
C LYS A 156 4.84 9.12 13.85
N TRP A 157 5.17 8.10 14.63
CA TRP A 157 4.54 6.80 14.53
C TRP A 157 3.05 6.89 14.86
N ASP A 158 2.69 7.50 15.98
CA ASP A 158 1.31 7.69 16.43
C ASP A 158 0.50 8.48 15.38
N LYS A 159 1.07 9.54 14.81
CA LYS A 159 0.44 10.29 13.71
C LYS A 159 0.25 9.45 12.44
N SER A 160 1.10 8.46 12.19
CA SER A 160 0.90 7.57 11.04
C SER A 160 -0.20 6.55 11.30
N ILE A 161 -0.31 6.02 12.51
CA ILE A 161 -1.41 5.15 12.94
C ILE A 161 -2.75 5.89 12.89
N GLU A 162 -2.79 7.13 13.37
CA GLU A 162 -4.00 7.95 13.33
C GLU A 162 -4.49 8.20 11.89
N ARG A 163 -3.57 8.32 10.93
CA ARG A 163 -3.94 8.41 9.50
C ARG A 163 -4.53 7.10 8.98
N ILE A 164 -4.04 5.95 9.42
CA ILE A 164 -4.62 4.65 9.12
C ILE A 164 -6.04 4.58 9.67
N ARG A 165 -6.23 4.86 10.97
CA ARG A 165 -7.53 4.81 11.64
C ARG A 165 -8.58 5.69 10.96
N LYS A 166 -8.20 6.89 10.56
CA LYS A 166 -9.09 7.87 9.88
C LYS A 166 -9.33 7.56 8.41
N TYR A 167 -8.66 6.58 7.85
CA TYR A 167 -8.80 6.29 6.42
C TYR A 167 -10.07 5.50 6.17
N LYS A 168 -11.09 6.17 5.64
CA LYS A 168 -12.38 5.58 5.25
C LYS A 168 -12.70 6.05 3.83
N ASN A 169 -12.61 5.17 2.87
CA ASN A 169 -12.81 5.52 1.46
C ASN A 169 -13.68 4.47 0.74
N PRO A 170 -15.01 4.57 0.86
CA PRO A 170 -15.92 3.55 0.34
C PRO A 170 -15.96 3.47 -1.19
N ASN A 171 -15.50 4.52 -1.89
CA ASN A 171 -15.46 4.55 -3.34
C ASN A 171 -14.14 4.04 -3.93
N LEU A 172 -13.20 3.61 -3.09
CA LEU A 172 -11.95 3.00 -3.52
C LEU A 172 -12.01 1.50 -3.28
N LYS A 173 -11.72 0.74 -4.32
CA LYS A 173 -11.53 -0.71 -4.28
C LYS A 173 -10.13 -1.04 -4.75
N GLU A 174 -9.60 -2.16 -4.29
CA GLU A 174 -8.30 -2.65 -4.69
C GLU A 174 -8.38 -4.15 -4.97
N SER A 175 -7.59 -4.60 -5.94
CA SER A 175 -7.45 -6.01 -6.29
C SER A 175 -6.04 -6.28 -6.83
N LYS A 176 -5.52 -7.48 -6.58
CA LYS A 176 -4.29 -7.94 -7.21
C LYS A 176 -4.56 -8.22 -8.69
N GLY A 177 -3.70 -7.72 -9.55
CA GLY A 177 -3.79 -8.00 -10.98
C GLY A 177 -2.67 -7.34 -11.77
N SER A 178 -2.26 -8.00 -12.86
CA SER A 178 -1.31 -7.44 -13.82
C SER A 178 -2.04 -6.57 -14.84
N PHE A 179 -1.40 -5.51 -15.30
CA PHE A 179 -1.99 -4.56 -16.25
C PHE A 179 -2.43 -5.22 -17.58
N ASP A 180 -1.69 -6.22 -18.03
CA ASP A 180 -1.99 -6.97 -19.26
C ASP A 180 -3.22 -7.88 -19.13
N GLU A 181 -3.54 -8.31 -17.91
CA GLU A 181 -4.79 -9.04 -17.60
C GLU A 181 -5.96 -8.08 -17.34
N VAL A 182 -5.68 -6.94 -16.69
CA VAL A 182 -6.69 -5.99 -16.23
C VAL A 182 -7.23 -5.13 -17.37
N ILE A 183 -6.35 -4.47 -18.14
CA ILE A 183 -6.75 -3.50 -19.17
C ILE A 183 -7.74 -4.07 -20.20
N PRO A 184 -7.55 -5.29 -20.73
CA PRO A 184 -8.49 -5.85 -21.72
C PRO A 184 -9.93 -6.01 -21.22
N ASN A 185 -10.12 -6.12 -19.88
CA ASN A 185 -11.45 -6.31 -19.29
C ASN A 185 -12.24 -5.00 -19.12
N TYR A 186 -11.59 -3.84 -19.33
CA TYR A 186 -12.16 -2.52 -19.07
C TYR A 186 -12.10 -1.58 -20.27
N THR A 187 -12.40 -2.10 -21.46
CA THR A 187 -12.29 -1.33 -22.74
C THR A 187 -13.23 -0.13 -22.85
N ASN A 188 -14.28 -0.07 -22.03
CA ASN A 188 -15.28 1.01 -22.02
C ASN A 188 -15.13 1.93 -20.79
N ASP A 189 -14.16 1.69 -19.92
CA ASP A 189 -13.91 2.46 -18.73
C ASP A 189 -12.79 3.48 -18.95
N PHE A 190 -12.70 4.47 -18.07
CA PHE A 190 -11.57 5.39 -18.06
C PHE A 190 -10.36 4.71 -17.37
N LEU A 191 -9.27 4.53 -18.13
CA LEU A 191 -8.02 3.89 -17.70
C LEU A 191 -6.98 4.93 -17.30
#